data_13ec8710dc43e9b06b697686de948116
#
_entry.id   13ec8710dc43e9b06b697686de948116
#
_cell.length_a   1.000
_cell.length_b   1.000
_cell.length_c   1.000
_cell.angle_alpha   90.00
_cell.angle_beta   90.00
_cell.angle_gamma   90.00
#
_symmetry.space_group_name_H-M   'P 1'
#
loop_
_entity.id
_entity.type
_entity.pdbx_description
1 polymer ?
#
loop_
_entity_poly.entity_id
_entity_poly.type
_entity_poly.pdbx_seq_one_letter_code
_entity_poly.pdbx_strand_id
1 'polypeptide(L)'
;KLKITLWFTAIMLLLSAVFFTVTAMLSGTAANQTSRRTLTSIVNQNLEEIEYDGEDRELDIDDDFVFYRSGVYTAVLNGDGAVLAGGLPSSFLLSWPFSDGAVQEASSGSEHYLVYDRSLSLPGYGTGWIRAAASADGTAAGLSAVSTAALIALPLLVLLAAGGGYLLAGRSLRPIQNITRTAGEISRSGDLKRRIRISNP
;
A
#
# COMPACT_ATOMS: atom_id res chain seq x y z
N LYS A 1 -20.69 33.75 6.00
CA LYS A 1 -20.94 32.31 5.82
C LYS A 1 -19.91 31.71 4.84
N LEU A 2 -19.91 32.16 3.59
CA LEU A 2 -19.05 31.62 2.52
C LEU A 2 -17.59 31.63 2.89
N LYS A 3 -17.06 32.70 3.49
CA LYS A 3 -15.66 32.81 3.89
C LYS A 3 -15.28 31.75 4.95
N ILE A 4 -16.13 31.51 5.95
CA ILE A 4 -15.86 30.53 7.02
C ILE A 4 -15.87 29.12 6.43
N THR A 5 -16.87 28.79 5.60
CA THR A 5 -16.95 27.48 4.93
C THR A 5 -15.74 27.25 4.03
N LEU A 6 -15.32 28.27 3.26
CA LEU A 6 -14.18 28.17 2.36
C LEU A 6 -12.86 27.93 3.11
N TRP A 7 -12.63 28.65 4.22
CA TRP A 7 -11.47 28.43 5.07
C TRP A 7 -11.45 27.02 5.70
N PHE A 8 -12.62 26.59 6.22
CA PHE A 8 -12.74 25.25 6.80
C PHE A 8 -12.49 24.15 5.75
N THR A 9 -13.07 24.31 4.56
CA THR A 9 -12.86 23.35 3.46
C THR A 9 -11.41 23.34 3.00
N ALA A 10 -10.73 24.49 2.94
CA ALA A 10 -9.33 24.58 2.56
C ALA A 10 -8.42 23.87 3.59
N ILE A 11 -8.68 24.04 4.88
CA ILE A 11 -7.94 23.37 5.94
C ILE A 11 -8.17 21.85 5.88
N MET A 12 -9.42 21.40 5.69
CA MET A 12 -9.73 19.96 5.56
C MET A 12 -9.06 19.33 4.34
N LEU A 13 -9.03 20.04 3.20
CA LEU A 13 -8.32 19.61 2.00
C LEU A 13 -6.82 19.43 2.27
N LEU A 14 -6.21 20.41 2.91
CA LEU A 14 -4.79 20.38 3.25
C LEU A 14 -4.46 19.22 4.18
N LEU A 15 -5.24 19.04 5.25
CA LEU A 15 -5.05 17.93 6.19
C LEU A 15 -5.22 16.57 5.50
N SER A 16 -6.24 16.44 4.64
CA SER A 16 -6.48 15.21 3.88
C SER A 16 -5.34 14.91 2.91
N ALA A 17 -4.81 15.91 2.22
CA ALA A 17 -3.68 15.75 1.31
C ALA A 17 -2.41 15.32 2.06
N VAL A 18 -2.12 15.93 3.20
CA VAL A 18 -0.98 15.53 4.06
C VAL A 18 -1.15 14.10 4.56
N PHE A 19 -2.32 13.76 5.08
CA PHE A 19 -2.61 12.40 5.57
C PHE A 19 -2.44 11.36 4.46
N PHE A 20 -2.98 11.63 3.28
CA PHE A 20 -2.85 10.74 2.12
C PHE A 20 -1.38 10.55 1.70
N THR A 21 -0.61 11.63 1.63
CA THR A 21 0.81 11.57 1.25
C THR A 21 1.61 10.74 2.25
N VAL A 22 1.41 10.95 3.54
CA VAL A 22 2.08 10.18 4.60
C VAL A 22 1.69 8.70 4.54
N THR A 23 0.39 8.40 4.37
CA THR A 23 -0.08 7.02 4.27
C THR A 23 0.49 6.31 3.04
N ALA A 24 0.54 6.97 1.89
CA ALA A 24 1.10 6.40 0.67
C ALA A 24 2.62 6.09 0.83
N MET A 25 3.37 7.00 1.44
CA MET A 25 4.81 6.78 1.71
C MET A 25 5.03 5.59 2.66
N LEU A 26 4.29 5.52 3.76
CA LEU A 26 4.43 4.43 4.74
C LEU A 26 4.02 3.09 4.16
N SER A 27 2.95 3.04 3.35
CA SER A 27 2.45 1.81 2.73
C SER A 27 3.45 1.20 1.76
N GLY A 28 4.12 2.01 0.93
CA GLY A 28 5.13 1.52 -0.02
C GLY A 28 6.32 0.86 0.68
N THR A 29 6.81 1.48 1.75
CA THR A 29 7.94 0.94 2.53
C THR A 29 7.56 -0.37 3.23
N ALA A 30 6.38 -0.44 3.84
CA ALA A 30 5.91 -1.63 4.54
C ALA A 30 5.70 -2.82 3.59
N ALA A 31 5.12 -2.60 2.41
CA ALA A 31 4.90 -3.63 1.41
C ALA A 31 6.22 -4.24 0.91
N ASN A 32 7.21 -3.41 0.60
CA ASN A 32 8.53 -3.88 0.15
C ASN A 32 9.23 -4.71 1.24
N GLN A 33 9.19 -4.27 2.50
CA GLN A 33 9.74 -5.04 3.61
C GLN A 33 9.03 -6.39 3.81
N THR A 34 7.71 -6.43 3.65
CA THR A 34 6.94 -7.67 3.79
C THR A 34 7.33 -8.66 2.68
N SER A 35 7.42 -8.23 1.42
CA SER A 35 7.82 -9.07 0.30
C SER A 35 9.24 -9.62 0.49
N ARG A 36 10.18 -8.78 0.91
CA ARG A 36 11.57 -9.21 1.22
C ARG A 36 11.60 -10.26 2.33
N ARG A 37 10.84 -10.09 3.41
CA ARG A 37 10.75 -11.06 4.51
C ARG A 37 10.12 -12.38 4.05
N THR A 38 9.06 -12.32 3.25
CA THR A 38 8.40 -13.53 2.73
C THR A 38 9.33 -14.33 1.83
N LEU A 39 10.05 -13.67 0.91
CA LEU A 39 11.05 -14.30 0.07
C LEU A 39 12.12 -15.02 0.90
N THR A 40 12.76 -14.32 1.84
CA THR A 40 13.81 -14.89 2.66
C THR A 40 13.31 -16.03 3.56
N SER A 41 12.08 -15.91 4.09
CA SER A 41 11.49 -16.96 4.94
C SER A 41 11.19 -18.23 4.14
N ILE A 42 10.65 -18.13 2.93
CA ILE A 42 10.32 -19.29 2.08
C ILE A 42 11.61 -19.99 1.64
N VAL A 43 12.64 -19.26 1.22
CA VAL A 43 13.91 -19.87 0.81
C VAL A 43 14.59 -20.54 1.98
N ASN A 44 14.62 -19.91 3.16
CA ASN A 44 15.24 -20.53 4.34
C ASN A 44 14.46 -21.77 4.81
N GLN A 45 13.14 -21.78 4.72
CA GLN A 45 12.33 -22.98 4.96
C GLN A 45 12.70 -24.07 3.94
N ASN A 46 12.68 -23.74 2.65
CA ASN A 46 12.98 -24.70 1.59
C ASN A 46 14.41 -25.27 1.63
N LEU A 47 15.36 -24.56 2.23
CA LEU A 47 16.72 -25.09 2.44
C LEU A 47 16.74 -26.28 3.39
N GLU A 48 15.81 -26.37 4.33
CA GLU A 48 15.68 -27.46 5.31
C GLU A 48 14.98 -28.68 4.70
N GLU A 49 14.23 -28.48 3.59
CA GLU A 49 13.45 -29.52 2.90
C GLU A 49 14.19 -30.15 1.71
N ILE A 50 15.45 -29.80 1.50
CA ILE A 50 16.29 -30.42 0.48
C ILE A 50 17.29 -31.35 1.17
N GLU A 51 17.04 -32.63 1.05
CA GLU A 51 17.99 -33.67 1.47
C GLU A 51 18.64 -34.28 0.23
N TYR A 52 19.86 -34.75 0.45
CA TYR A 52 20.60 -35.48 -0.56
C TYR A 52 20.72 -36.93 -0.14
N ASP A 53 20.11 -37.84 -0.90
CA ASP A 53 20.36 -39.26 -0.73
C ASP A 53 21.66 -39.64 -1.43
N GLY A 54 22.66 -40.01 -0.61
CA GLY A 54 24.01 -40.40 -1.06
C GLY A 54 24.06 -41.71 -1.83
N GLU A 55 23.03 -42.58 -1.70
CA GLU A 55 23.02 -43.89 -2.36
C GLU A 55 22.57 -43.79 -3.82
N ASP A 56 21.52 -43.01 -4.12
CA ASP A 56 20.93 -42.93 -5.46
C ASP A 56 21.42 -41.74 -6.29
N ARG A 57 22.17 -40.79 -5.71
CA ARG A 57 22.63 -39.56 -6.34
C ARG A 57 21.47 -38.69 -6.88
N GLU A 58 20.28 -38.87 -6.40
CA GLU A 58 19.13 -38.05 -6.72
C GLU A 58 18.94 -36.94 -5.67
N LEU A 59 18.46 -35.81 -6.16
CA LEU A 59 18.04 -34.69 -5.33
C LEU A 59 16.68 -35.07 -4.76
N ASP A 60 16.61 -35.35 -3.47
CA ASP A 60 15.36 -35.57 -2.76
C ASP A 60 14.81 -34.24 -2.28
N ILE A 61 13.63 -33.92 -2.77
CA ILE A 61 12.90 -32.71 -2.39
C ILE A 61 11.67 -33.16 -1.66
N ASP A 62 11.58 -32.86 -0.38
CA ASP A 62 10.45 -33.23 0.46
C ASP A 62 9.13 -32.63 -0.06
N ASP A 63 8.02 -33.31 0.22
CA ASP A 63 6.67 -32.85 -0.12
C ASP A 63 6.33 -31.48 0.51
N ASP A 64 7.00 -31.09 1.58
CA ASP A 64 6.83 -29.80 2.26
C ASP A 64 7.61 -28.66 1.60
N PHE A 65 8.39 -28.91 0.53
CA PHE A 65 9.06 -27.89 -0.26
C PHE A 65 8.05 -26.97 -0.96
N VAL A 66 8.20 -25.66 -0.75
CA VAL A 66 7.27 -24.67 -1.24
C VAL A 66 7.71 -24.13 -2.61
N PHE A 67 7.16 -24.67 -3.70
CA PHE A 67 7.39 -24.15 -5.05
C PHE A 67 6.66 -22.84 -5.33
N TYR A 68 5.47 -22.65 -4.75
CA TYR A 68 4.68 -21.43 -4.88
C TYR A 68 3.86 -21.16 -3.62
N ARG A 69 4.03 -19.98 -3.02
CA ARG A 69 3.22 -19.50 -1.91
C ARG A 69 3.20 -17.98 -1.84
N SER A 70 2.02 -17.39 -1.67
CA SER A 70 1.85 -15.94 -1.46
C SER A 70 2.49 -15.05 -2.54
N GLY A 71 2.44 -15.48 -3.81
CA GLY A 71 3.02 -14.74 -4.93
C GLY A 71 4.54 -14.91 -5.09
N VAL A 72 5.16 -15.79 -4.30
CA VAL A 72 6.57 -16.16 -4.41
C VAL A 72 6.68 -17.47 -5.16
N TYR A 73 7.48 -17.48 -6.21
CA TYR A 73 7.87 -18.65 -7.00
C TYR A 73 9.25 -19.09 -6.57
N THR A 74 9.47 -20.40 -6.44
CA THR A 74 10.76 -20.97 -6.05
C THR A 74 11.21 -22.02 -7.02
N ALA A 75 12.48 -22.00 -7.38
CA ALA A 75 13.12 -22.99 -8.22
C ALA A 75 14.47 -23.42 -7.61
N VAL A 76 14.80 -24.68 -7.80
CA VAL A 76 16.12 -25.24 -7.54
C VAL A 76 16.87 -25.29 -8.85
N LEU A 77 18.08 -24.73 -8.88
CA LEU A 77 18.90 -24.57 -10.08
C LEU A 77 20.26 -25.23 -9.84
N ASN A 78 20.87 -25.80 -10.89
CA ASN A 78 22.26 -26.22 -10.83
C ASN A 78 23.21 -25.01 -10.92
N GLY A 79 24.52 -25.26 -10.85
CA GLY A 79 25.54 -24.22 -10.96
C GLY A 79 25.53 -23.44 -12.28
N ASP A 80 25.01 -24.03 -13.33
CA ASP A 80 24.90 -23.43 -14.67
C ASP A 80 23.57 -22.65 -14.89
N GLY A 81 22.68 -22.65 -13.87
CA GLY A 81 21.38 -22.00 -13.94
C GLY A 81 20.27 -22.83 -14.58
N ALA A 82 20.51 -24.11 -14.85
CA ALA A 82 19.44 -24.99 -15.33
C ALA A 82 18.53 -25.39 -14.18
N VAL A 83 17.21 -25.42 -14.44
CA VAL A 83 16.19 -25.77 -13.46
C VAL A 83 16.23 -27.27 -13.19
N LEU A 84 16.44 -27.65 -11.94
CA LEU A 84 16.32 -29.02 -11.47
C LEU A 84 14.91 -29.31 -10.97
N ALA A 85 14.29 -28.35 -10.27
CA ALA A 85 12.91 -28.48 -9.80
C ALA A 85 12.25 -27.12 -9.67
N GLY A 86 10.92 -27.09 -9.73
CA GLY A 86 10.11 -25.89 -9.61
C GLY A 86 10.10 -25.02 -10.88
N GLY A 87 9.91 -23.71 -10.72
CA GLY A 87 9.86 -22.78 -11.84
C GLY A 87 9.80 -21.33 -11.41
N LEU A 88 10.21 -20.45 -12.32
CA LEU A 88 10.20 -19.01 -12.11
C LEU A 88 9.16 -18.34 -13.03
N PRO A 89 8.62 -17.17 -12.63
CA PRO A 89 7.54 -16.52 -13.36
C PRO A 89 7.98 -15.95 -14.72
N SER A 90 9.29 -15.75 -14.92
CA SER A 90 9.83 -15.24 -16.19
C SER A 90 11.18 -15.86 -16.49
N SER A 91 11.41 -16.16 -17.78
CA SER A 91 12.62 -16.84 -18.24
C SER A 91 13.90 -16.02 -18.08
N PHE A 92 13.83 -14.67 -18.09
CA PHE A 92 15.01 -13.85 -17.91
C PHE A 92 15.61 -14.01 -16.49
N LEU A 93 14.80 -14.41 -15.52
CA LEU A 93 15.26 -14.67 -14.16
C LEU A 93 16.21 -15.87 -14.07
N LEU A 94 16.16 -16.79 -15.03
CA LEU A 94 17.10 -17.93 -15.09
C LEU A 94 18.53 -17.49 -15.42
N SER A 95 18.67 -16.43 -16.21
CA SER A 95 19.95 -15.85 -16.61
C SER A 95 20.39 -14.67 -15.72
N TRP A 96 19.58 -14.31 -14.72
CA TRP A 96 19.93 -13.22 -13.80
C TRP A 96 21.09 -13.64 -12.89
N PRO A 97 22.08 -12.76 -12.64
CA PRO A 97 23.22 -13.11 -11.80
C PRO A 97 22.81 -13.58 -10.42
N PHE A 98 23.45 -14.64 -9.93
CA PHE A 98 23.25 -15.14 -8.57
C PHE A 98 23.90 -14.24 -7.53
N SER A 99 23.23 -14.07 -6.40
CA SER A 99 23.76 -13.32 -5.26
C SER A 99 23.33 -13.98 -3.94
N ASP A 100 24.22 -14.73 -3.34
CA ASP A 100 23.93 -15.51 -2.13
C ASP A 100 23.56 -14.60 -0.95
N GLY A 101 22.40 -14.85 -0.37
CA GLY A 101 21.92 -14.18 0.84
C GLY A 101 21.49 -12.72 0.65
N ALA A 102 21.43 -12.22 -0.58
CA ALA A 102 21.00 -10.83 -0.86
C ALA A 102 19.73 -10.76 -1.71
N VAL A 103 18.80 -9.92 -1.32
CA VAL A 103 17.62 -9.63 -2.15
C VAL A 103 17.99 -8.61 -3.21
N GLN A 104 17.86 -9.00 -4.47
CA GLN A 104 18.10 -8.17 -5.65
C GLN A 104 16.79 -7.70 -6.27
N GLU A 105 16.84 -6.60 -7.00
CA GLU A 105 15.77 -6.15 -7.87
C GLU A 105 16.16 -6.49 -9.31
N ALA A 106 15.40 -7.40 -9.92
CA ALA A 106 15.59 -7.82 -11.30
C ALA A 106 14.51 -7.20 -12.18
N SER A 107 14.91 -6.61 -13.30
CA SER A 107 13.97 -6.00 -14.22
C SER A 107 14.32 -6.29 -15.68
N SER A 108 13.28 -6.52 -16.48
CA SER A 108 13.39 -6.69 -17.93
C SER A 108 12.14 -6.12 -18.60
N GLY A 109 12.32 -5.01 -19.33
CA GLY A 109 11.19 -4.28 -19.94
C GLY A 109 10.24 -3.74 -18.87
N SER A 110 8.98 -4.21 -18.89
CA SER A 110 7.94 -3.84 -17.92
C SER A 110 7.82 -4.80 -16.74
N GLU A 111 8.63 -5.85 -16.70
CA GLU A 111 8.60 -6.83 -15.62
C GLU A 111 9.61 -6.47 -14.53
N HIS A 112 9.15 -6.40 -13.28
CA HIS A 112 9.96 -6.10 -12.11
C HIS A 112 9.75 -7.17 -11.05
N TYR A 113 10.86 -7.77 -10.59
CA TYR A 113 10.84 -8.83 -9.59
C TYR A 113 11.85 -8.54 -8.47
N LEU A 114 11.49 -8.98 -7.26
CA LEU A 114 12.42 -9.18 -6.16
C LEU A 114 12.92 -10.62 -6.25
N VAL A 115 14.22 -10.81 -6.24
CA VAL A 115 14.88 -12.12 -6.34
C VAL A 115 15.75 -12.32 -5.12
N TYR A 116 15.69 -13.51 -4.55
CA TYR A 116 16.54 -13.91 -3.44
C TYR A 116 17.13 -15.28 -3.72
N ASP A 117 18.45 -15.38 -3.62
CA ASP A 117 19.21 -16.59 -3.89
C ASP A 117 19.89 -17.11 -2.63
N ARG A 118 19.94 -18.43 -2.50
CA ARG A 118 20.79 -19.11 -1.55
C ARG A 118 21.52 -20.25 -2.23
N SER A 119 22.83 -20.29 -2.00
CA SER A 119 23.66 -21.38 -2.47
C SER A 119 23.45 -22.63 -1.62
N LEU A 120 23.45 -23.77 -2.28
CA LEU A 120 23.44 -25.07 -1.63
C LEU A 120 24.47 -25.97 -2.29
N SER A 121 25.04 -26.92 -1.51
CA SER A 121 25.92 -27.93 -2.05
C SER A 121 25.10 -29.14 -2.50
N LEU A 122 25.14 -29.41 -3.80
CA LEU A 122 24.48 -30.58 -4.40
C LEU A 122 25.51 -31.62 -4.72
N PRO A 123 25.70 -32.69 -3.88
CA PRO A 123 26.63 -33.73 -4.15
C PRO A 123 26.35 -34.39 -5.52
N GLY A 124 27.36 -34.45 -6.38
CA GLY A 124 27.24 -34.92 -7.75
C GLY A 124 26.91 -33.85 -8.79
N TYR A 125 26.35 -32.71 -8.39
CA TYR A 125 26.01 -31.55 -9.29
C TYR A 125 26.87 -30.32 -8.93
N GLY A 126 27.67 -30.35 -7.87
CA GLY A 126 28.47 -29.22 -7.42
C GLY A 126 27.64 -28.16 -6.63
N THR A 127 27.88 -26.91 -6.88
CA THR A 127 27.10 -25.82 -6.26
C THR A 127 25.79 -25.65 -7.00
N GLY A 128 24.68 -25.71 -6.27
CA GLY A 128 23.35 -25.36 -6.76
C GLY A 128 22.83 -24.09 -6.09
N TRP A 129 21.64 -23.70 -6.49
CA TRP A 129 20.99 -22.50 -6.01
C TRP A 129 19.50 -22.76 -5.76
N ILE A 130 18.99 -22.25 -4.66
CA ILE A 130 17.57 -22.00 -4.52
C ILE A 130 17.33 -20.54 -4.87
N ARG A 131 16.52 -20.31 -5.89
CA ARG A 131 16.10 -18.98 -6.31
C ARG A 131 14.63 -18.80 -6.05
N ALA A 132 14.28 -17.76 -5.29
CA ALA A 132 12.91 -17.31 -5.16
C ALA A 132 12.71 -15.97 -5.84
N ALA A 133 11.56 -15.82 -6.50
CA ALA A 133 11.18 -14.60 -7.17
C ALA A 133 9.74 -14.20 -6.83
N ALA A 134 9.52 -12.93 -6.53
CA ALA A 134 8.21 -12.33 -6.34
C ALA A 134 8.07 -11.09 -7.20
N SER A 135 6.89 -10.90 -7.82
CA SER A 135 6.63 -9.67 -8.57
C SER A 135 6.70 -8.44 -7.66
N ALA A 136 7.53 -7.48 -8.02
CA ALA A 136 7.56 -6.18 -7.36
C ALA A 136 6.28 -5.38 -7.67
N ASP A 137 5.68 -5.60 -8.85
CA ASP A 137 4.46 -4.94 -9.28
C ASP A 137 3.20 -5.47 -8.58
N GLY A 138 3.21 -6.71 -8.09
CA GLY A 138 2.09 -7.29 -7.33
C GLY A 138 1.81 -6.53 -6.03
N THR A 139 2.85 -6.07 -5.35
CA THR A 139 2.73 -5.16 -4.21
C THR A 139 2.30 -3.75 -4.63
N ALA A 140 2.78 -3.28 -5.79
CA ALA A 140 2.37 -1.99 -6.36
C ALA A 140 0.90 -2.01 -6.82
N ALA A 141 0.39 -3.13 -7.36
CA ALA A 141 -1.02 -3.26 -7.77
C ALA A 141 -1.98 -3.16 -6.58
N GLY A 142 -1.65 -3.79 -5.45
CA GLY A 142 -2.42 -3.64 -4.21
C GLY A 142 -2.43 -2.19 -3.69
N LEU A 143 -1.28 -1.53 -3.73
CA LEU A 143 -1.15 -0.11 -3.37
C LEU A 143 -1.86 0.82 -4.34
N SER A 144 -1.87 0.51 -5.65
CA SER A 144 -2.58 1.30 -6.65
C SER A 144 -4.10 1.25 -6.47
N ALA A 145 -4.65 0.10 -6.07
CA ALA A 145 -6.08 -0.02 -5.75
C ALA A 145 -6.46 0.84 -4.55
N VAL A 146 -5.67 0.83 -3.48
CA VAL A 146 -5.88 1.68 -2.30
C VAL A 146 -5.73 3.17 -2.65
N SER A 147 -4.73 3.53 -3.44
CA SER A 147 -4.51 4.92 -3.86
C SER A 147 -5.64 5.42 -4.77
N THR A 148 -6.13 4.57 -5.68
CA THR A 148 -7.26 4.92 -6.57
C THR A 148 -8.55 5.10 -5.77
N ALA A 149 -8.84 4.21 -4.82
CA ALA A 149 -9.99 4.34 -3.93
C ALA A 149 -9.90 5.63 -3.10
N ALA A 150 -8.73 5.97 -2.56
CA ALA A 150 -8.51 7.20 -1.81
C ALA A 150 -8.65 8.45 -2.69
N LEU A 151 -8.17 8.40 -3.93
CA LEU A 151 -8.30 9.51 -4.90
C LEU A 151 -9.78 9.85 -5.22
N ILE A 152 -10.65 8.85 -5.20
CA ILE A 152 -12.10 9.03 -5.39
C ILE A 152 -12.78 9.44 -4.09
N ALA A 153 -12.43 8.79 -2.98
CA ALA A 153 -13.08 9.04 -1.68
C ALA A 153 -12.76 10.43 -1.12
N LEU A 154 -11.54 10.93 -1.35
CA LEU A 154 -11.07 12.20 -0.81
C LEU A 154 -11.89 13.40 -1.32
N PRO A 155 -12.10 13.62 -2.64
CA PRO A 155 -12.94 14.71 -3.11
C PRO A 155 -14.40 14.55 -2.67
N LEU A 156 -14.92 13.34 -2.58
CA LEU A 156 -16.27 13.09 -2.10
C LEU A 156 -16.43 13.52 -0.64
N LEU A 157 -15.50 13.16 0.23
CA LEU A 157 -15.47 13.57 1.63
C LEU A 157 -15.39 15.10 1.77
N VAL A 158 -14.55 15.73 0.95
CA VAL A 158 -14.43 17.20 0.95
C VAL A 158 -15.74 17.88 0.53
N LEU A 159 -16.42 17.36 -0.49
CA LEU A 159 -17.72 17.87 -0.92
C LEU A 159 -18.79 17.71 0.18
N LEU A 160 -18.82 16.56 0.86
CA LEU A 160 -19.71 16.31 1.99
C LEU A 160 -19.40 17.24 3.17
N ALA A 161 -18.13 17.43 3.50
CA ALA A 161 -17.70 18.33 4.56
C ALA A 161 -18.04 19.82 4.23
N ALA A 162 -17.81 20.24 3.00
CA ALA A 162 -18.16 21.59 2.53
C ALA A 162 -19.67 21.82 2.56
N GLY A 163 -20.45 20.87 2.03
CA GLY A 163 -21.92 20.95 2.03
C GLY A 163 -22.50 20.94 3.45
N GLY A 164 -22.04 20.02 4.30
CA GLY A 164 -22.44 19.94 5.71
C GLY A 164 -22.04 21.18 6.49
N GLY A 165 -20.83 21.65 6.33
CA GLY A 165 -20.35 22.90 6.95
C GLY A 165 -21.14 24.14 6.52
N TYR A 166 -21.50 24.22 5.23
CA TYR A 166 -22.32 25.32 4.73
C TYR A 166 -23.74 25.30 5.33
N LEU A 167 -24.36 24.12 5.41
CA LEU A 167 -25.71 23.96 5.99
C LEU A 167 -25.70 24.28 7.48
N LEU A 168 -24.72 23.77 8.23
CA LEU A 168 -24.58 24.01 9.67
C LEU A 168 -24.31 25.50 9.97
N ALA A 169 -23.35 26.11 9.26
CA ALA A 169 -23.07 27.53 9.40
C ALA A 169 -24.28 28.40 9.04
N GLY A 170 -25.06 27.97 8.01
CA GLY A 170 -26.31 28.63 7.63
C GLY A 170 -27.35 28.61 8.73
N ARG A 171 -27.51 27.47 9.39
CA ARG A 171 -28.50 27.26 10.44
C ARG A 171 -28.09 27.94 11.77
N SER A 172 -26.85 27.81 12.16
CA SER A 172 -26.31 28.36 13.42
C SER A 172 -26.19 29.90 13.43
N LEU A 173 -25.99 30.52 12.26
CA LEU A 173 -25.86 31.97 12.16
C LEU A 173 -27.18 32.71 11.92
N ARG A 174 -28.29 32.00 11.64
CA ARG A 174 -29.62 32.62 11.48
C ARG A 174 -30.08 33.39 12.72
N PRO A 175 -30.00 32.87 13.95
CA PRO A 175 -30.43 33.60 15.15
C PRO A 175 -29.64 34.90 15.34
N ILE A 176 -28.33 34.87 15.11
CA ILE A 176 -27.45 36.05 15.28
C ILE A 176 -27.79 37.13 14.26
N GLN A 177 -28.07 36.76 13.02
CA GLN A 177 -28.49 37.74 11.97
C GLN A 177 -29.82 38.41 12.30
N ASN A 178 -30.77 37.67 12.86
CA ASN A 178 -32.04 38.22 13.30
C ASN A 178 -31.86 39.21 14.43
N ILE A 179 -31.05 38.91 15.42
CA ILE A 179 -30.74 39.80 16.56
C ILE A 179 -30.08 41.08 16.04
N THR A 180 -29.05 40.95 15.20
CA THR A 180 -28.32 42.12 14.64
C THR A 180 -29.20 43.00 13.80
N ARG A 181 -30.11 42.42 13.00
CA ARG A 181 -31.03 43.14 12.17
C ARG A 181 -32.07 43.91 13.01
N THR A 182 -32.64 43.23 14.01
CA THR A 182 -33.63 43.88 14.90
C THR A 182 -32.97 44.96 15.75
N ALA A 183 -31.75 44.78 16.26
CA ALA A 183 -31.01 45.82 16.97
C ALA A 183 -30.70 47.02 16.08
N GLY A 184 -30.34 46.82 14.81
CA GLY A 184 -30.13 47.86 13.83
C GLY A 184 -31.41 48.64 13.46
N GLU A 185 -32.56 47.94 13.39
CA GLU A 185 -33.87 48.57 13.15
C GLU A 185 -34.32 49.41 14.37
N ILE A 186 -34.12 48.94 15.59
CA ILE A 186 -34.42 49.68 16.82
C ILE A 186 -33.53 50.94 16.93
N SER A 187 -32.24 50.82 16.60
CA SER A 187 -31.29 51.93 16.62
C SER A 187 -31.66 53.04 15.59
N ARG A 188 -32.26 52.68 14.45
CA ARG A 188 -32.66 53.64 13.43
C ARG A 188 -34.05 54.23 13.63
N SER A 189 -34.98 53.47 14.22
CA SER A 189 -36.35 53.89 14.39
C SER A 189 -36.64 54.62 15.72
N GLY A 190 -35.73 54.51 16.70
CA GLY A 190 -35.93 55.08 18.06
C GLY A 190 -37.10 54.44 18.83
N ASP A 191 -37.73 53.40 18.31
CA ASP A 191 -38.88 52.73 18.91
C ASP A 191 -38.43 51.60 19.89
N LEU A 192 -38.32 51.95 21.16
CA LEU A 192 -37.91 51.05 22.27
C LEU A 192 -39.01 50.03 22.65
N LYS A 193 -40.22 50.06 22.06
CA LYS A 193 -41.26 49.08 22.35
C LYS A 193 -41.20 47.81 21.55
N ARG A 194 -40.31 47.70 20.57
CA ARG A 194 -40.10 46.51 19.76
C ARG A 194 -39.27 45.47 20.49
N ARG A 195 -39.90 44.38 20.89
CA ARG A 195 -39.21 43.28 21.62
C ARG A 195 -38.62 42.23 20.62
N ILE A 196 -37.44 41.73 20.91
CA ILE A 196 -36.81 40.65 20.17
C ILE A 196 -37.60 39.37 20.47
N ARG A 197 -38.33 38.83 19.50
CA ARG A 197 -38.92 37.48 19.61
C ARG A 197 -37.87 36.43 19.31
N ILE A 198 -37.37 35.77 20.36
CA ILE A 198 -36.55 34.57 20.22
C ILE A 198 -37.52 33.42 20.02
N SER A 199 -37.66 32.94 18.78
CA SER A 199 -38.36 31.66 18.49
C SER A 199 -37.39 30.56 18.79
N ASN A 200 -37.62 29.80 19.89
CA ASN A 200 -36.93 28.58 20.16
C ASN A 200 -37.48 27.50 19.21
N PRO A 201 -36.63 26.67 18.56
CA PRO A 201 -37.05 25.54 17.71
C PRO A 201 -37.71 24.45 18.51
#